data_7da6669e3c4cfcaa2b00882e180a9824
#
_entry.id   7da6669e3c4cfcaa2b00882e180a9824
#
_cell.length_a   1.000
_cell.length_b   1.000
_cell.length_c   1.000
_cell.angle_alpha   90.00
_cell.angle_beta   90.00
_cell.angle_gamma   90.00
#
_symmetry.space_group_name_H-M   'P 1'
#
loop_
_entity.id
_entity.type
_entity.pdbx_description
1 polymer ?
#
loop_
_entity_poly.entity_id
_entity_poly.type
_entity_poly.pdbx_seq_one_letter_code
_entity_poly.pdbx_strand_id
1 'polypeptide(L)'
;FSRDGEPMKIRSGVGFGDNYYYQMVDYIRKFKGIDAELLAGGQDTIDIHGDLSQWDHVSPEFRDTIGDTAFRNEPSYDLEFRYINNSGRNDFDYAKVSQDHDSLYFFVKTVHDIVWDDGENCMNLYIDLDKNHETGWEGYDYVLNRSHSDTHMTLEKFIGNTWEGENIGEAEYVLLGDSLIVKVEKSRFGIESGNMINFDFKWSDHSTTSGNVMEFMDLGDTAPNDRFKFRYLIADGIDISKENGLSTAAIISLIAGGALLVLVVSVVLIFKFV
;
A
#
# COMPACT_ATOMS: atom_id res chain seq x y z
N PHE A 1 2.05 -27.95 15.53
CA PHE A 1 1.95 -26.51 15.31
C PHE A 1 3.30 -25.91 15.72
N SER A 2 4.14 -25.55 14.77
CA SER A 2 5.33 -24.78 15.08
C SER A 2 4.85 -23.36 15.35
N ARG A 3 4.90 -22.94 16.58
CA ARG A 3 4.51 -21.59 17.00
C ARG A 3 5.30 -20.51 16.26
N ASP A 4 6.48 -20.83 15.79
CA ASP A 4 7.41 -19.90 15.15
C ASP A 4 7.61 -20.17 13.65
N GLY A 5 7.21 -21.33 13.15
CA GLY A 5 7.30 -21.65 11.73
C GLY A 5 6.32 -20.89 10.87
N GLU A 6 5.12 -20.63 11.36
CA GLU A 6 4.11 -19.90 10.61
C GLU A 6 4.40 -18.38 10.54
N PRO A 7 4.74 -17.70 11.66
CA PRO A 7 5.19 -16.31 11.57
C PRO A 7 6.41 -16.11 10.66
N MET A 8 7.39 -17.00 10.71
CA MET A 8 8.56 -16.93 9.83
C MET A 8 8.19 -17.07 8.34
N LYS A 9 7.28 -17.97 8.01
CA LYS A 9 6.79 -18.12 6.62
C LYS A 9 6.04 -16.90 6.13
N ILE A 10 5.18 -16.31 6.95
CA ILE A 10 4.47 -15.07 6.63
C ILE A 10 5.49 -13.96 6.39
N ARG A 11 6.45 -13.80 7.28
CA ARG A 11 7.48 -12.76 7.24
C ARG A 11 8.43 -12.90 6.05
N SER A 12 8.79 -14.11 5.70
CA SER A 12 9.71 -14.37 4.59
C SER A 12 9.04 -14.32 3.20
N GLY A 13 7.73 -14.05 3.12
CA GLY A 13 6.99 -14.11 1.86
C GLY A 13 6.84 -15.51 1.28
N VAL A 14 7.32 -16.53 2.00
CA VAL A 14 7.19 -17.93 1.60
C VAL A 14 5.84 -18.47 2.08
N GLY A 15 5.14 -19.21 1.23
CA GLY A 15 3.83 -19.78 1.55
C GLY A 15 2.68 -18.91 1.02
N PHE A 16 1.76 -18.51 1.90
CA PHE A 16 0.53 -17.81 1.49
C PHE A 16 0.66 -16.28 1.48
N GLY A 17 1.84 -15.72 1.70
CA GLY A 17 2.05 -14.28 1.83
C GLY A 17 1.13 -13.68 2.91
N ASP A 18 0.66 -12.45 2.68
CA ASP A 18 -0.23 -11.75 3.60
C ASP A 18 -1.66 -12.31 3.65
N ASN A 19 -2.02 -13.23 2.76
CA ASN A 19 -3.35 -13.85 2.74
C ASN A 19 -3.69 -14.54 4.08
N TYR A 20 -2.71 -15.14 4.74
CA TYR A 20 -2.91 -15.76 6.04
C TYR A 20 -3.28 -14.74 7.12
N TYR A 21 -2.63 -13.58 7.12
CA TYR A 21 -2.95 -12.47 8.02
C TYR A 21 -4.38 -11.98 7.79
N TYR A 22 -4.75 -11.67 6.57
CA TYR A 22 -6.09 -11.20 6.24
C TYR A 22 -7.15 -12.24 6.55
N GLN A 23 -6.87 -13.52 6.34
CA GLN A 23 -7.76 -14.61 6.75
C GLN A 23 -7.93 -14.65 8.27
N MET A 24 -6.87 -14.48 9.03
CA MET A 24 -6.92 -14.41 10.50
C MET A 24 -7.76 -13.21 10.96
N VAL A 25 -7.54 -12.04 10.38
CA VAL A 25 -8.32 -10.82 10.68
C VAL A 25 -9.80 -11.06 10.39
N ASP A 26 -10.14 -11.66 9.25
CA ASP A 26 -11.51 -12.00 8.88
C ASP A 26 -12.18 -12.93 9.90
N TYR A 27 -11.49 -13.97 10.35
CA TYR A 27 -12.00 -14.85 11.40
C TYR A 27 -12.18 -14.13 12.73
N ILE A 28 -11.25 -13.28 13.15
CA ILE A 28 -11.37 -12.50 14.38
C ILE A 28 -12.58 -11.56 14.30
N ARG A 29 -12.77 -10.90 13.16
CA ARG A 29 -13.92 -10.01 12.92
C ARG A 29 -15.24 -10.77 13.00
N LYS A 30 -15.35 -11.91 12.30
CA LYS A 30 -16.53 -12.80 12.38
C LYS A 30 -16.80 -13.28 13.80
N PHE A 31 -15.75 -13.69 14.52
CA PHE A 31 -15.87 -14.10 15.92
C PHE A 31 -16.40 -12.97 16.82
N LYS A 32 -15.99 -11.73 16.55
CA LYS A 32 -16.46 -10.54 17.26
C LYS A 32 -17.82 -10.02 16.77
N GLY A 33 -18.41 -10.64 15.77
CA GLY A 33 -19.67 -10.19 15.16
C GLY A 33 -19.51 -8.98 14.23
N ILE A 34 -18.32 -8.79 13.63
CA ILE A 34 -18.04 -7.74 12.67
C ILE A 34 -17.91 -8.39 11.28
N ASP A 35 -19.01 -8.42 10.53
CA ASP A 35 -19.05 -9.13 9.25
C ASP A 35 -18.57 -8.31 8.06
N ALA A 36 -18.72 -6.98 8.08
CA ALA A 36 -18.36 -6.13 6.97
C ALA A 36 -16.89 -5.68 7.03
N GLU A 37 -16.24 -5.55 5.88
CA GLU A 37 -14.96 -4.86 5.76
C GLU A 37 -15.13 -3.39 6.14
N LEU A 38 -14.06 -2.78 6.70
CA LEU A 38 -14.06 -1.35 6.99
C LEU A 38 -13.91 -0.60 5.68
N LEU A 39 -14.99 0.04 5.25
CA LEU A 39 -14.95 0.91 4.09
C LEU A 39 -14.53 2.32 4.49
N ALA A 40 -13.72 2.92 3.64
CA ALA A 40 -13.32 4.31 3.81
C ALA A 40 -14.52 5.24 3.59
N GLY A 41 -14.64 6.23 4.44
CA GLY A 41 -15.66 7.28 4.39
C GLY A 41 -15.04 8.66 4.53
N GLY A 42 -15.82 9.69 4.26
CA GLY A 42 -15.37 11.08 4.36
C GLY A 42 -14.31 11.44 3.30
N GLN A 43 -14.42 10.85 2.11
CA GLN A 43 -13.51 11.12 1.02
C GLN A 43 -13.77 12.52 0.46
N ASP A 44 -12.72 13.34 0.40
CA ASP A 44 -12.80 14.72 -0.05
C ASP A 44 -11.44 15.22 -0.53
N THR A 45 -11.44 16.36 -1.21
CA THR A 45 -10.23 17.12 -1.52
C THR A 45 -9.65 17.70 -0.24
N ILE A 46 -8.40 17.40 0.03
CA ILE A 46 -7.65 17.89 1.19
C ILE A 46 -6.75 19.04 0.76
N ASP A 47 -6.92 20.20 1.40
CA ASP A 47 -5.91 21.26 1.34
C ASP A 47 -4.77 20.89 2.29
N ILE A 48 -3.62 20.47 1.76
CA ILE A 48 -2.49 20.03 2.57
C ILE A 48 -1.87 21.14 3.43
N HIS A 49 -2.14 22.41 3.09
CA HIS A 49 -1.74 23.59 3.88
C HIS A 49 -2.85 24.09 4.81
N GLY A 50 -4.02 23.44 4.76
CA GLY A 50 -5.19 23.79 5.54
C GLY A 50 -5.16 23.27 6.98
N ASP A 51 -6.26 23.46 7.67
CA ASP A 51 -6.42 23.01 9.05
C ASP A 51 -6.58 21.47 9.13
N LEU A 52 -5.98 20.85 10.14
CA LEU A 52 -6.05 19.40 10.32
C LEU A 52 -7.46 18.87 10.63
N SER A 53 -8.39 19.73 11.06
CA SER A 53 -9.79 19.32 11.30
C SER A 53 -10.51 18.78 10.06
N GLN A 54 -10.01 19.08 8.86
CA GLN A 54 -10.51 18.46 7.62
C GLN A 54 -10.33 16.93 7.59
N TRP A 55 -9.47 16.39 8.42
CA TRP A 55 -9.27 14.95 8.57
C TRP A 55 -10.22 14.29 9.60
N ASP A 56 -10.98 15.07 10.39
CA ASP A 56 -11.82 14.53 11.47
C ASP A 56 -12.90 13.59 10.96
N HIS A 57 -13.44 13.84 9.77
CA HIS A 57 -14.48 13.02 9.16
C HIS A 57 -13.94 11.90 8.26
N VAL A 58 -12.64 11.91 7.95
CA VAL A 58 -11.99 10.86 7.14
C VAL A 58 -11.80 9.61 7.99
N SER A 59 -12.26 8.48 7.47
CA SER A 59 -12.20 7.19 8.16
C SER A 59 -11.81 6.06 7.19
N PRO A 60 -11.31 4.91 7.69
CA PRO A 60 -10.97 4.63 9.08
C PRO A 60 -9.67 5.32 9.54
N GLU A 61 -9.42 5.32 10.85
CA GLU A 61 -8.07 5.48 11.37
C GLU A 61 -7.37 4.13 11.30
N PHE A 62 -6.30 4.09 10.53
CA PHE A 62 -5.40 2.95 10.44
C PHE A 62 -4.41 3.02 11.60
N ARG A 63 -4.74 2.37 12.71
CA ARG A 63 -3.98 2.49 13.96
C ARG A 63 -2.81 1.54 14.00
N ASP A 64 -1.73 2.02 14.61
CA ASP A 64 -0.56 1.23 14.94
C ASP A 64 -0.42 1.01 16.45
N THR A 65 0.61 0.29 16.86
CA THR A 65 0.90 -0.05 18.24
C THR A 65 1.82 1.00 18.87
N ILE A 66 1.28 1.89 19.66
CA ILE A 66 2.07 2.93 20.35
C ILE A 66 3.08 2.29 21.32
N GLY A 67 4.33 2.74 21.25
CA GLY A 67 5.42 2.40 22.16
C GLY A 67 6.25 1.19 21.74
N ASP A 68 6.07 0.68 20.54
CA ASP A 68 6.85 -0.45 20.03
C ASP A 68 8.17 -0.05 19.34
N THR A 69 8.41 1.24 19.15
CA THR A 69 9.73 1.82 18.82
C THR A 69 10.76 1.69 19.94
N ALA A 70 10.36 1.23 21.13
CA ALA A 70 11.25 1.09 22.26
C ALA A 70 12.42 0.17 21.96
N PHE A 71 13.60 0.51 22.51
CA PHE A 71 14.78 -0.33 22.38
C PHE A 71 14.49 -1.77 22.73
N ARG A 72 14.80 -2.67 21.81
CA ARG A 72 14.67 -4.12 21.96
C ARG A 72 16.03 -4.81 21.77
N ASN A 73 16.27 -5.84 22.54
CA ASN A 73 17.40 -6.74 22.36
C ASN A 73 17.05 -8.13 22.90
N GLU A 74 16.14 -8.80 22.21
CA GLU A 74 15.55 -10.06 22.62
C GLU A 74 16.14 -11.23 21.82
N PRO A 75 16.41 -12.39 22.44
CA PRO A 75 16.85 -13.56 21.71
C PRO A 75 15.72 -14.10 20.83
N SER A 76 16.08 -14.61 19.65
CA SER A 76 15.15 -15.41 18.86
C SER A 76 14.74 -16.67 19.61
N TYR A 77 13.65 -17.30 19.18
CA TYR A 77 13.19 -18.53 19.82
C TYR A 77 14.22 -19.66 19.78
N ASP A 78 14.91 -19.80 18.66
CA ASP A 78 15.96 -20.81 18.46
C ASP A 78 17.32 -20.40 19.03
N LEU A 79 17.44 -19.17 19.57
CA LEU A 79 18.66 -18.58 20.11
C LEU A 79 19.81 -18.39 19.10
N GLU A 80 19.52 -18.55 17.80
CA GLU A 80 20.53 -18.40 16.75
C GLU A 80 20.81 -16.94 16.42
N PHE A 81 19.81 -16.06 16.62
CA PHE A 81 19.94 -14.60 16.41
C PHE A 81 19.18 -13.82 17.47
N ARG A 82 19.25 -12.50 17.40
CA ARG A 82 18.58 -11.58 18.31
C ARG A 82 17.76 -10.57 17.50
N TYR A 83 16.57 -10.26 18.00
CA TYR A 83 15.80 -9.12 17.55
C TYR A 83 16.30 -7.88 18.24
N ILE A 84 16.98 -7.01 17.50
CA ILE A 84 17.55 -5.79 18.02
C ILE A 84 16.90 -4.62 17.28
N ASN A 85 16.23 -3.74 18.03
CA ASN A 85 15.81 -2.44 17.53
C ASN A 85 16.40 -1.36 18.44
N ASN A 86 17.33 -0.57 17.90
CA ASN A 86 17.93 0.58 18.53
C ASN A 86 17.80 1.84 17.66
N SER A 87 17.03 1.76 16.61
CA SER A 87 16.79 2.80 15.61
C SER A 87 15.36 3.34 15.65
N GLY A 88 14.54 2.87 16.61
CA GLY A 88 13.16 3.31 16.76
C GLY A 88 13.07 4.79 17.10
N ARG A 89 12.31 5.51 16.29
CA ARG A 89 11.89 6.89 16.46
C ARG A 89 10.57 7.07 15.69
N ASN A 90 9.94 8.23 15.74
CA ASN A 90 8.70 8.50 15.01
C ASN A 90 7.63 7.42 15.23
N ASP A 91 7.39 7.08 16.51
CA ASP A 91 6.39 6.08 16.95
C ASP A 91 5.03 6.41 16.34
N PHE A 92 4.56 5.59 15.41
CA PHE A 92 3.32 5.82 14.67
C PHE A 92 2.10 5.61 15.58
N ASP A 93 1.13 6.54 15.52
CA ASP A 93 -0.15 6.42 16.21
C ASP A 93 -1.22 5.92 15.25
N TYR A 94 -1.46 6.67 14.17
CA TYR A 94 -2.41 6.27 13.13
C TYR A 94 -2.15 6.96 11.80
N ALA A 95 -2.70 6.37 10.75
CA ALA A 95 -2.76 6.97 9.43
C ALA A 95 -4.22 7.11 8.96
N LYS A 96 -4.45 7.99 8.01
CA LYS A 96 -5.72 8.16 7.27
C LYS A 96 -5.42 8.33 5.79
N VAL A 97 -6.40 8.00 4.95
CA VAL A 97 -6.32 8.17 3.51
C VAL A 97 -7.59 8.83 3.02
N SER A 98 -7.46 9.83 2.17
CA SER A 98 -8.54 10.42 1.40
C SER A 98 -8.18 10.41 -0.09
N GLN A 99 -9.16 10.43 -0.95
CA GLN A 99 -8.96 10.65 -2.38
C GLN A 99 -10.08 11.48 -2.97
N ASP A 100 -9.73 12.29 -3.95
CA ASP A 100 -10.67 13.03 -4.75
C ASP A 100 -10.62 12.58 -6.22
N HIS A 101 -11.13 13.42 -7.12
CA HIS A 101 -11.13 13.18 -8.56
C HIS A 101 -9.73 12.93 -9.14
N ASP A 102 -8.71 13.66 -8.66
CA ASP A 102 -7.38 13.70 -9.29
C ASP A 102 -6.24 13.25 -8.39
N SER A 103 -6.43 13.17 -7.07
CA SER A 103 -5.37 13.00 -6.10
C SER A 103 -5.67 11.94 -5.05
N LEU A 104 -4.60 11.37 -4.51
CA LEU A 104 -4.57 10.63 -3.25
C LEU A 104 -3.93 11.51 -2.18
N TYR A 105 -4.50 11.46 -0.98
CA TYR A 105 -4.01 12.17 0.19
C TYR A 105 -3.74 11.17 1.30
N PHE A 106 -2.54 11.22 1.83
CA PHE A 106 -2.13 10.38 2.95
C PHE A 106 -1.81 11.26 4.15
N PHE A 107 -2.30 10.86 5.29
CA PHE A 107 -2.01 11.48 6.57
C PHE A 107 -1.41 10.42 7.47
N VAL A 108 -0.36 10.76 8.20
CA VAL A 108 0.17 9.94 9.28
C VAL A 108 0.51 10.83 10.48
N LYS A 109 0.20 10.31 11.65
CA LYS A 109 0.49 10.94 12.94
C LYS A 109 1.41 10.05 13.75
N THR A 110 2.37 10.67 14.41
CA THR A 110 3.25 10.05 15.40
C THR A 110 2.91 10.52 16.82
N VAL A 111 3.40 9.79 17.82
CA VAL A 111 3.15 10.10 19.24
C VAL A 111 3.83 11.42 19.67
N HIS A 112 4.94 11.76 19.03
CA HIS A 112 5.72 12.98 19.28
C HIS A 112 6.03 13.66 17.95
N ASP A 113 6.57 14.89 18.00
CA ASP A 113 7.00 15.60 16.80
C ASP A 113 7.93 14.72 15.95
N ILE A 114 7.67 14.70 14.65
CA ILE A 114 8.40 13.88 13.69
C ILE A 114 9.85 14.35 13.62
N VAL A 115 10.77 13.45 13.86
CA VAL A 115 12.19 13.65 13.59
C VAL A 115 12.41 13.45 12.09
N TRP A 116 12.60 14.56 11.38
CA TRP A 116 12.80 14.58 9.94
C TRP A 116 14.29 14.69 9.61
N ASP A 117 14.79 13.86 8.71
CA ASP A 117 16.17 13.89 8.22
C ASP A 117 16.25 13.53 6.73
N ASP A 118 17.43 13.74 6.14
CA ASP A 118 17.68 13.51 4.71
C ASP A 118 17.97 12.00 4.38
N GLY A 119 17.71 11.09 5.32
CA GLY A 119 17.94 9.67 5.12
C GLY A 119 16.93 9.03 4.17
N GLU A 120 17.38 8.08 3.36
CA GLU A 120 16.53 7.35 2.39
C GLU A 120 15.38 6.56 3.05
N ASN A 121 15.45 6.33 4.34
CA ASN A 121 14.46 5.59 5.11
C ASN A 121 13.70 6.44 6.13
N CYS A 122 13.65 7.76 5.95
CA CYS A 122 12.86 8.67 6.76
C CYS A 122 11.41 8.71 6.28
N MET A 123 10.47 8.30 7.13
CA MET A 123 9.03 8.42 6.88
C MET A 123 8.62 7.97 5.46
N ASN A 124 9.00 6.77 5.06
CA ASN A 124 8.64 6.23 3.76
C ASN A 124 7.18 5.76 3.72
N LEU A 125 6.52 6.00 2.59
CA LEU A 125 5.21 5.45 2.29
C LEU A 125 5.33 4.44 1.15
N TYR A 126 4.99 3.19 1.42
CA TYR A 126 4.92 2.11 0.44
C TYR A 126 3.48 1.90 0.00
N ILE A 127 3.26 1.71 -1.30
CA ILE A 127 1.94 1.50 -1.89
C ILE A 127 1.97 0.23 -2.73
N ASP A 128 1.03 -0.68 -2.45
CA ASP A 128 0.70 -1.84 -3.27
C ASP A 128 -0.64 -1.52 -3.95
N LEU A 129 -0.55 -1.07 -5.19
CA LEU A 129 -1.69 -0.53 -5.91
C LEU A 129 -2.58 -1.62 -6.48
N ASP A 130 -1.98 -2.73 -6.91
CA ASP A 130 -2.69 -3.86 -7.52
C ASP A 130 -3.04 -4.97 -6.52
N LYS A 131 -2.60 -4.84 -5.26
CA LYS A 131 -2.78 -5.81 -4.17
C LYS A 131 -2.27 -7.21 -4.53
N ASN A 132 -1.21 -7.27 -5.30
CA ASN A 132 -0.59 -8.49 -5.78
C ASN A 132 0.82 -8.65 -5.20
N HIS A 133 1.00 -9.60 -4.30
CA HIS A 133 2.29 -9.87 -3.67
C HIS A 133 3.38 -10.38 -4.63
N GLU A 134 3.02 -10.72 -5.88
CA GLU A 134 3.96 -11.19 -6.91
C GLU A 134 4.55 -10.05 -7.75
N THR A 135 4.03 -8.82 -7.61
CA THR A 135 4.50 -7.62 -8.33
C THR A 135 5.28 -6.69 -7.40
N GLY A 136 6.14 -5.87 -7.98
CA GLY A 136 6.94 -4.91 -7.24
C GLY A 136 7.91 -5.54 -6.23
N TRP A 137 8.48 -4.74 -5.35
CA TRP A 137 9.31 -5.23 -4.26
C TRP A 137 8.44 -5.72 -3.10
N GLU A 138 8.48 -7.01 -2.79
CA GLU A 138 7.69 -7.63 -1.72
C GLU A 138 6.17 -7.33 -1.80
N GLY A 139 5.67 -7.16 -3.03
CA GLY A 139 4.29 -6.78 -3.31
C GLY A 139 4.00 -5.29 -3.16
N TYR A 140 5.00 -4.43 -3.05
CA TYR A 140 4.84 -2.99 -3.16
C TYR A 140 5.23 -2.51 -4.55
N ASP A 141 4.36 -1.74 -5.20
CA ASP A 141 4.61 -1.18 -6.52
C ASP A 141 5.40 0.12 -6.45
N TYR A 142 5.19 0.91 -5.39
CA TYR A 142 5.72 2.26 -5.25
C TYR A 142 6.25 2.53 -3.86
N VAL A 143 7.23 3.45 -3.80
CA VAL A 143 7.71 4.03 -2.55
C VAL A 143 7.83 5.54 -2.72
N LEU A 144 7.45 6.27 -1.66
CA LEU A 144 7.62 7.70 -1.54
C LEU A 144 8.69 8.01 -0.48
N ASN A 145 9.37 9.14 -0.68
CA ASN A 145 10.31 9.73 0.28
C ASN A 145 11.65 9.00 0.46
N ARG A 146 12.21 8.40 -0.58
CA ARG A 146 13.63 8.03 -0.55
C ARG A 146 14.56 9.24 -0.64
N SER A 147 14.05 10.35 -1.11
CA SER A 147 14.69 11.66 -1.12
C SER A 147 13.62 12.75 -1.14
N HIS A 148 13.92 13.91 -0.60
CA HIS A 148 12.98 15.03 -0.57
C HIS A 148 13.69 16.39 -0.66
N SER A 149 12.91 17.40 -1.01
CA SER A 149 13.19 18.83 -0.84
C SER A 149 12.34 19.37 0.31
N ASP A 150 12.31 20.68 0.51
CA ASP A 150 11.50 21.30 1.58
C ASP A 150 9.98 21.10 1.41
N THR A 151 9.50 20.77 0.22
CA THR A 151 8.06 20.72 -0.11
C THR A 151 7.64 19.48 -0.90
N HIS A 152 8.57 18.73 -1.47
CA HIS A 152 8.29 17.58 -2.30
C HIS A 152 9.18 16.41 -1.94
N MET A 153 8.62 15.22 -2.01
CA MET A 153 9.33 13.95 -1.86
C MET A 153 9.29 13.16 -3.15
N THR A 154 10.32 12.35 -3.40
CA THR A 154 10.38 11.47 -4.56
C THR A 154 9.26 10.47 -4.54
N LEU A 155 8.73 10.14 -5.72
CA LEU A 155 7.87 9.01 -5.99
C LEU A 155 8.60 8.07 -6.93
N GLU A 156 8.86 6.85 -6.47
CA GLU A 156 9.55 5.83 -7.22
C GLU A 156 8.66 4.61 -7.45
N LYS A 157 8.77 4.03 -8.65
CA LYS A 157 8.17 2.74 -8.99
C LYS A 157 9.24 1.66 -8.88
N PHE A 158 8.95 0.56 -8.17
CA PHE A 158 9.85 -0.57 -8.08
C PHE A 158 10.04 -1.27 -9.44
N ILE A 159 11.29 -1.66 -9.74
CA ILE A 159 11.65 -2.33 -11.01
C ILE A 159 11.57 -3.85 -10.82
N GLY A 160 10.58 -4.46 -11.43
CA GLY A 160 10.33 -5.90 -11.24
C GLY A 160 10.14 -6.21 -9.75
N ASN A 161 10.70 -7.32 -9.28
CA ASN A 161 10.62 -7.73 -7.88
C ASN A 161 11.90 -7.37 -7.10
N THR A 162 12.49 -6.22 -7.41
CA THR A 162 13.75 -5.78 -6.78
C THR A 162 13.53 -4.54 -5.93
N TRP A 163 14.49 -4.26 -5.03
CA TRP A 163 14.52 -3.02 -4.25
C TRP A 163 14.83 -1.77 -5.07
N GLU A 164 15.30 -1.94 -6.30
CA GLU A 164 15.59 -0.83 -7.19
C GLU A 164 14.30 -0.13 -7.62
N GLY A 165 14.31 1.20 -7.57
CA GLY A 165 13.20 2.06 -7.98
C GLY A 165 13.56 2.96 -9.15
N GLU A 166 12.60 3.25 -10.01
CA GLU A 166 12.66 4.29 -11.03
C GLU A 166 11.90 5.52 -10.54
N ASN A 167 12.55 6.67 -10.47
CA ASN A 167 11.85 7.92 -10.13
C ASN A 167 10.87 8.28 -11.25
N ILE A 168 9.59 8.30 -10.93
CA ILE A 168 8.49 8.62 -11.86
C ILE A 168 7.86 9.99 -11.57
N GLY A 169 8.37 10.72 -10.58
CA GLY A 169 7.88 12.05 -10.23
C GLY A 169 8.05 12.39 -8.77
N GLU A 170 7.22 13.31 -8.31
CA GLU A 170 7.26 13.83 -6.95
C GLU A 170 5.84 13.91 -6.38
N ALA A 171 5.74 13.85 -5.07
CA ALA A 171 4.55 14.10 -4.28
C ALA A 171 4.78 15.35 -3.41
N GLU A 172 3.77 16.19 -3.29
CA GLU A 172 3.80 17.36 -2.40
C GLU A 172 3.56 16.92 -0.96
N TYR A 173 4.25 17.51 0.02
CA TYR A 173 4.05 17.20 1.41
C TYR A 173 4.09 18.42 2.33
N VAL A 174 3.48 18.27 3.50
CA VAL A 174 3.53 19.24 4.59
C VAL A 174 3.78 18.50 5.90
N LEU A 175 4.79 18.98 6.65
CA LEU A 175 5.14 18.50 7.99
C LEU A 175 4.65 19.49 9.03
N LEU A 176 3.83 19.03 9.98
CA LEU A 176 3.21 19.84 11.02
C LEU A 176 3.42 19.20 12.39
N GLY A 177 4.61 19.37 12.97
CA GLY A 177 4.95 18.79 14.27
C GLY A 177 4.89 17.27 14.24
N ASP A 178 3.86 16.67 14.84
CA ASP A 178 3.64 15.23 14.93
C ASP A 178 2.89 14.63 13.71
N SER A 179 2.62 15.43 12.69
CA SER A 179 1.76 15.04 11.57
C SER A 179 2.43 15.30 10.23
N LEU A 180 2.35 14.33 9.33
CA LEU A 180 2.80 14.44 7.94
C LEU A 180 1.61 14.21 7.00
N ILE A 181 1.42 15.15 6.06
CA ILE A 181 0.42 15.06 5.02
C ILE A 181 1.14 14.97 3.68
N VAL A 182 0.73 14.01 2.84
CA VAL A 182 1.27 13.81 1.49
C VAL A 182 0.14 13.84 0.49
N LYS A 183 0.35 14.56 -0.62
CA LYS A 183 -0.55 14.59 -1.77
C LYS A 183 0.19 14.08 -2.99
N VAL A 184 -0.41 13.12 -3.67
CA VAL A 184 0.10 12.59 -4.94
C VAL A 184 -0.99 12.53 -5.99
N GLU A 185 -0.68 13.00 -7.20
CA GLU A 185 -1.63 12.93 -8.32
C GLU A 185 -1.81 11.50 -8.79
N LYS A 186 -3.06 11.05 -8.99
CA LYS A 186 -3.41 9.72 -9.51
C LYS A 186 -2.79 9.44 -10.88
N SER A 187 -2.61 10.48 -11.70
CA SER A 187 -1.95 10.40 -13.00
C SER A 187 -0.53 9.85 -12.94
N ARG A 188 0.20 10.03 -11.80
CA ARG A 188 1.55 9.48 -11.60
C ARG A 188 1.54 7.96 -11.54
N PHE A 189 0.44 7.37 -11.14
CA PHE A 189 0.22 5.92 -11.11
C PHE A 189 -0.43 5.39 -12.39
N GLY A 190 -0.67 6.24 -13.38
CA GLY A 190 -1.40 5.89 -14.60
C GLY A 190 -2.92 5.72 -14.38
N ILE A 191 -3.46 6.26 -13.29
CA ILE A 191 -4.88 6.20 -12.96
C ILE A 191 -5.57 7.40 -13.61
N GLU A 192 -6.67 7.13 -14.31
CA GLU A 192 -7.49 8.18 -14.92
C GLU A 192 -8.22 9.00 -13.86
N SER A 193 -8.40 10.29 -14.13
CA SER A 193 -9.17 11.20 -13.30
C SER A 193 -10.60 10.70 -13.08
N GLY A 194 -11.09 10.84 -11.86
CA GLY A 194 -12.42 10.37 -11.46
C GLY A 194 -12.48 8.90 -11.00
N ASN A 195 -11.47 8.09 -11.29
CA ASN A 195 -11.41 6.72 -10.77
C ASN A 195 -11.07 6.72 -9.29
N MET A 196 -11.94 6.10 -8.50
CA MET A 196 -11.71 5.84 -7.08
C MET A 196 -11.12 4.44 -6.94
N ILE A 197 -10.01 4.32 -6.22
CA ILE A 197 -9.21 3.08 -6.20
C ILE A 197 -9.10 2.48 -4.81
N ASN A 198 -8.98 1.16 -4.77
CA ASN A 198 -8.67 0.35 -3.59
C ASN A 198 -7.22 -0.13 -3.69
N PHE A 199 -6.47 -0.04 -2.60
CA PHE A 199 -5.06 -0.44 -2.56
C PHE A 199 -4.62 -0.81 -1.15
N ASP A 200 -3.43 -1.38 -1.02
CA ASP A 200 -2.78 -1.60 0.27
C ASP A 200 -1.59 -0.62 0.42
N PHE A 201 -1.29 -0.23 1.67
CA PHE A 201 -0.20 0.69 1.95
C PHE A 201 0.46 0.43 3.30
N LYS A 202 1.65 1.03 3.48
CA LYS A 202 2.43 0.92 4.72
C LYS A 202 3.27 2.17 4.92
N TRP A 203 3.32 2.65 6.15
CA TRP A 203 4.32 3.63 6.58
C TRP A 203 5.51 2.93 7.23
N SER A 204 6.68 3.55 7.13
CA SER A 204 7.90 3.06 7.75
C SER A 204 8.86 4.21 8.03
N ASP A 205 9.50 4.21 9.17
CA ASP A 205 10.56 5.13 9.52
C ASP A 205 11.79 4.39 10.05
N HIS A 206 12.97 4.79 9.61
CA HIS A 206 14.25 4.20 10.02
C HIS A 206 14.34 2.68 9.91
N SER A 207 13.56 2.10 9.02
CA SER A 207 13.47 0.67 8.82
C SER A 207 14.46 0.19 7.75
N THR A 208 14.03 -0.16 6.54
CA THR A 208 14.95 -0.75 5.57
C THR A 208 15.67 0.28 4.70
N THR A 209 16.98 0.11 4.54
CA THR A 209 17.82 0.84 3.58
C THR A 209 18.40 -0.07 2.50
N SER A 210 18.36 -1.37 2.71
CA SER A 210 18.98 -2.38 1.86
C SER A 210 17.99 -3.20 1.03
N GLY A 211 16.69 -2.97 1.24
CA GLY A 211 15.64 -3.79 0.65
C GLY A 211 15.49 -5.17 1.30
N ASN A 212 16.00 -5.35 2.49
CA ASN A 212 15.72 -6.53 3.29
C ASN A 212 14.40 -6.34 4.04
N VAL A 213 13.34 -6.96 3.57
CA VAL A 213 12.00 -6.84 4.15
C VAL A 213 11.91 -7.25 5.63
N MET A 214 12.85 -8.06 6.11
CA MET A 214 12.93 -8.47 7.51
C MET A 214 13.27 -7.29 8.43
N GLU A 215 13.89 -6.24 7.90
CA GLU A 215 14.22 -5.04 8.65
C GLU A 215 12.97 -4.26 9.10
N PHE A 216 11.82 -4.47 8.46
CA PHE A 216 10.53 -3.96 8.97
C PHE A 216 10.17 -4.48 10.37
N MET A 217 10.75 -5.59 10.79
CA MET A 217 10.54 -6.17 12.11
C MET A 217 11.58 -5.75 13.15
N ASP A 218 12.80 -5.47 12.67
CA ASP A 218 13.97 -5.36 13.53
C ASP A 218 14.45 -3.92 13.70
N LEU A 219 14.07 -3.02 12.78
CA LEU A 219 14.57 -1.64 12.75
C LEU A 219 13.42 -0.63 12.72
N GLY A 220 13.68 0.56 13.30
CA GLY A 220 12.79 1.70 13.21
C GLY A 220 11.39 1.44 13.75
N ASP A 221 10.42 1.97 13.05
CA ASP A 221 8.99 1.73 13.24
C ASP A 221 8.28 1.50 11.92
N THR A 222 7.19 0.73 11.95
CA THR A 222 6.36 0.47 10.76
C THR A 222 4.88 0.38 11.11
N ALA A 223 4.05 1.04 10.33
CA ALA A 223 2.59 1.04 10.48
C ALA A 223 1.91 0.45 9.22
N PRO A 224 1.28 -0.73 9.29
CA PRO A 224 1.22 -1.63 10.44
C PRO A 224 2.54 -2.36 10.69
N ASN A 225 2.67 -2.94 11.86
CA ASN A 225 3.86 -3.69 12.26
C ASN A 225 4.27 -4.79 11.27
N ASP A 226 5.56 -5.13 11.27
CA ASP A 226 6.15 -6.21 10.48
C ASP A 226 5.97 -5.99 8.95
N ARG A 227 5.67 -7.05 8.22
CA ARG A 227 5.43 -7.05 6.78
C ARG A 227 3.97 -6.81 6.39
N PHE A 228 3.07 -6.61 7.35
CA PHE A 228 1.67 -6.40 7.05
C PHE A 228 1.42 -5.03 6.43
N LYS A 229 0.29 -4.91 5.70
CA LYS A 229 -0.15 -3.71 5.00
C LYS A 229 -1.52 -3.30 5.53
N PHE A 230 -1.77 -2.01 5.62
CA PHE A 230 -3.13 -1.50 5.76
C PHE A 230 -3.87 -1.66 4.45
N ARG A 231 -5.14 -2.04 4.52
CA ARG A 231 -6.01 -2.16 3.36
C ARG A 231 -6.99 -1.01 3.30
N TYR A 232 -6.83 -0.17 2.28
CA TYR A 232 -7.76 0.92 1.99
C TYR A 232 -8.81 0.46 0.98
N LEU A 233 -10.07 0.49 1.40
CA LEU A 233 -11.22 0.10 0.59
C LEU A 233 -12.27 1.19 0.60
N ILE A 234 -12.80 1.52 -0.55
CA ILE A 234 -13.95 2.40 -0.74
C ILE A 234 -15.07 1.65 -1.45
N ALA A 235 -16.34 1.99 -1.18
CA ALA A 235 -17.50 1.21 -1.60
C ALA A 235 -17.54 0.92 -3.11
N ASP A 236 -17.23 1.90 -3.93
CA ASP A 236 -17.20 1.78 -5.39
C ASP A 236 -15.77 1.81 -5.96
N GLY A 237 -14.80 1.48 -5.12
CA GLY A 237 -13.39 1.51 -5.50
C GLY A 237 -13.03 0.40 -6.49
N ILE A 238 -12.20 0.76 -7.45
CA ILE A 238 -11.68 -0.14 -8.49
C ILE A 238 -10.44 -0.86 -7.96
N ASP A 239 -10.43 -2.17 -8.12
CA ASP A 239 -9.25 -3.00 -7.92
C ASP A 239 -8.47 -3.10 -9.22
N ILE A 240 -7.38 -2.38 -9.34
CA ILE A 240 -6.57 -2.28 -10.58
C ILE A 240 -6.06 -3.65 -11.04
N SER A 241 -5.74 -4.56 -10.12
CA SER A 241 -5.36 -5.94 -10.46
C SER A 241 -6.45 -6.70 -11.24
N LYS A 242 -7.70 -6.35 -11.03
CA LYS A 242 -8.85 -7.00 -11.69
C LYS A 242 -9.15 -6.38 -13.06
N GLU A 243 -8.87 -5.10 -13.26
CA GLU A 243 -9.04 -4.45 -14.57
C GLU A 243 -8.00 -4.90 -15.59
N ASN A 244 -6.75 -5.07 -15.18
CA ASN A 244 -5.69 -5.68 -16.01
C ASN A 244 -5.94 -7.19 -16.25
N GLY A 245 -6.87 -7.79 -15.53
CA GLY A 245 -7.31 -9.18 -15.64
C GLY A 245 -8.40 -9.45 -16.66
N LEU A 246 -8.76 -8.54 -17.56
CA LEU A 246 -9.31 -8.88 -18.87
C LEU A 246 -8.19 -9.57 -19.63
N SER A 247 -8.07 -10.85 -19.29
CA SER A 247 -7.02 -11.72 -19.77
C SER A 247 -6.89 -11.56 -21.28
N THR A 248 -5.67 -11.63 -21.77
CA THR A 248 -5.37 -11.81 -23.20
C THR A 248 -6.32 -12.83 -23.83
N ALA A 249 -6.83 -13.79 -23.07
CA ALA A 249 -7.87 -14.74 -23.45
C ALA A 249 -9.24 -14.10 -23.68
N ALA A 250 -9.66 -13.08 -22.91
CA ALA A 250 -10.94 -12.39 -23.13
C ALA A 250 -10.84 -11.45 -24.35
N ILE A 251 -9.69 -10.80 -24.54
CA ILE A 251 -9.44 -9.98 -25.74
C ILE A 251 -9.36 -10.86 -26.98
N ILE A 252 -8.70 -12.01 -26.89
CA ILE A 252 -8.62 -12.99 -28.01
C ILE A 252 -10.02 -13.57 -28.30
N SER A 253 -10.85 -13.84 -27.31
CA SER A 253 -12.22 -14.32 -27.54
C SER A 253 -13.15 -13.24 -28.09
N LEU A 254 -12.97 -11.96 -27.73
CA LEU A 254 -13.70 -10.83 -28.35
C LEU A 254 -13.27 -10.61 -29.81
N ILE A 255 -11.98 -10.68 -30.08
CA ILE A 255 -11.44 -10.55 -31.45
C ILE A 255 -11.85 -11.77 -32.29
N ALA A 256 -11.77 -12.98 -31.78
CA ALA A 256 -12.21 -14.21 -32.46
C ALA A 256 -13.72 -14.22 -32.67
N GLY A 257 -14.52 -13.78 -31.68
CA GLY A 257 -15.96 -13.61 -31.79
C GLY A 257 -16.38 -12.56 -32.81
N GLY A 258 -15.70 -11.42 -32.84
CA GLY A 258 -15.90 -10.38 -33.81
C GLY A 258 -15.53 -10.82 -35.25
N ALA A 259 -14.43 -11.52 -35.42
CA ALA A 259 -14.02 -12.06 -36.72
C ALA A 259 -15.01 -13.17 -37.23
N LEU A 260 -15.54 -13.97 -36.33
CA LEU A 260 -16.57 -14.98 -36.67
C LEU A 260 -17.88 -14.32 -37.10
N LEU A 261 -18.28 -13.24 -36.46
CA LEU A 261 -19.48 -12.46 -36.79
C LEU A 261 -19.36 -11.81 -38.17
N VAL A 262 -18.20 -11.24 -38.49
CA VAL A 262 -17.92 -10.66 -39.83
C VAL A 262 -17.95 -11.75 -40.93
N LEU A 263 -17.39 -12.95 -40.65
CA LEU A 263 -17.42 -14.07 -41.60
C LEU A 263 -18.83 -14.59 -41.84
N VAL A 264 -19.65 -14.72 -40.80
CA VAL A 264 -21.05 -15.15 -40.92
C VAL A 264 -21.89 -14.13 -41.71
N VAL A 265 -21.71 -12.82 -41.44
CA VAL A 265 -22.40 -11.76 -42.19
C VAL A 265 -21.96 -11.75 -43.66
N SER A 266 -20.68 -11.96 -43.94
CA SER A 266 -20.16 -12.02 -45.32
C SER A 266 -20.69 -13.23 -46.07
N VAL A 267 -20.77 -14.38 -45.44
CA VAL A 267 -21.34 -15.62 -46.04
C VAL A 267 -22.84 -15.47 -46.33
N VAL A 268 -23.58 -14.88 -45.39
CA VAL A 268 -25.05 -14.64 -45.57
C VAL A 268 -25.31 -13.63 -46.70
N LEU A 269 -24.46 -12.64 -46.86
CA LEU A 269 -24.58 -11.69 -47.97
C LEU A 269 -24.26 -12.33 -49.34
N ILE A 270 -23.30 -13.24 -49.42
CA ILE A 270 -22.94 -13.95 -50.65
C ILE A 270 -24.11 -14.88 -51.09
N PHE A 271 -24.76 -15.57 -50.14
CA PHE A 271 -25.90 -16.44 -50.44
C PHE A 271 -27.21 -15.73 -50.75
N LYS A 272 -27.33 -14.43 -50.50
CA LYS A 272 -28.50 -13.61 -50.87
C LYS A 272 -28.42 -12.99 -52.28
N PHE A 273 -27.26 -13.03 -52.92
CA PHE A 273 -27.01 -12.45 -54.23
C PHE A 273 -26.55 -13.45 -55.29
N VAL A 274 -26.67 -14.74 -55.03
CA VAL A 274 -26.60 -15.84 -55.99
C VAL A 274 -27.96 -16.56 -56.02
#